data_78aff6ee20e3b03a6f91ccc27ef99b8b
#
_entry.id   78aff6ee20e3b03a6f91ccc27ef99b8b
#
_cell.length_a   1.000
_cell.length_b   1.000
_cell.length_c   1.000
_cell.angle_alpha   90.00
_cell.angle_beta   90.00
_cell.angle_gamma   90.00
#
_symmetry.space_group_name_H-M   'P 1'
#
loop_
_entity.id
_entity.type
_entity.pdbx_description
1 polymer ?
#
loop_
_entity_poly.entity_id
_entity_poly.type
_entity_poly.pdbx_seq_one_letter_code
_entity_poly.pdbx_strand_id
1 'polypeptide(L)'
;MQPWFQLRVLRAGCPTLRQLGLGLATGGALALSGCAVVGNVTQLDDDYYRVVHHATSDSLAAQLPRGPLYVQQHADTLLLTPNSGTAAPRTYRYHLQPTQRLLLLRRRLDLDVFTIPFKARPPRGGVPVQLNTNFNAAIYVGQRLDFYSLRTKRATPFGATPHIRATGIGYGAFVGAGSTFISADVTGPRPTTADYEGLVLHGGIAAIYDARAFNIGLAMGIDQLLGPDGSYWIYQHKPWFGVLFGLDLN
;
A
#
# COMPACT_ATOMS: atom_id res chain seq x y z
N MET A 1 -1.58 -78.11 24.53
CA MET A 1 -1.18 -77.60 23.23
C MET A 1 -1.55 -76.09 23.15
N GLN A 2 -0.65 -75.20 23.41
CA GLN A 2 -0.81 -73.77 23.24
C GLN A 2 0.06 -73.32 22.08
N PRO A 3 -0.39 -72.40 21.22
CA PRO A 3 0.51 -71.57 20.42
C PRO A 3 0.57 -70.12 20.93
N TRP A 4 1.76 -69.61 20.96
CA TRP A 4 2.24 -68.34 21.41
C TRP A 4 1.80 -67.21 20.51
N PHE A 5 1.19 -66.16 21.07
CA PHE A 5 0.95 -64.88 20.40
C PHE A 5 2.17 -63.98 20.60
N GLN A 6 2.88 -63.66 19.53
CA GLN A 6 3.94 -62.64 19.52
C GLN A 6 3.31 -61.25 19.30
N LEU A 7 3.38 -60.42 20.32
CA LEU A 7 3.05 -58.99 20.19
C LEU A 7 4.22 -58.27 19.46
N ARG A 8 3.97 -57.78 18.26
CA ARG A 8 4.86 -56.81 17.60
C ARG A 8 4.60 -55.43 18.18
N VAL A 9 5.54 -54.90 18.96
CA VAL A 9 5.58 -53.49 19.39
C VAL A 9 6.01 -52.65 18.20
N LEU A 10 5.09 -51.86 17.64
CA LEU A 10 5.39 -50.81 16.69
C LEU A 10 6.06 -49.64 17.44
N ARG A 11 7.34 -49.45 17.26
CA ARG A 11 8.05 -48.25 17.68
C ARG A 11 7.62 -47.08 16.77
N ALA A 12 6.81 -46.20 17.30
CA ALA A 12 6.59 -44.90 16.71
C ALA A 12 7.88 -44.07 16.82
N GLY A 13 8.54 -43.84 15.70
CA GLY A 13 9.70 -42.95 15.61
C GLY A 13 9.28 -41.52 15.79
N CYS A 14 9.79 -40.85 16.82
CA CYS A 14 9.65 -39.44 17.06
C CYS A 14 10.35 -38.66 15.92
N PRO A 15 9.70 -37.72 15.20
CA PRO A 15 10.39 -36.93 14.20
C PRO A 15 11.37 -35.99 14.91
N THR A 16 12.62 -36.06 14.49
CA THR A 16 13.71 -35.27 15.05
C THR A 16 13.48 -33.76 14.78
N LEU A 17 13.82 -32.94 15.78
CA LEU A 17 13.74 -31.45 15.76
C LEU A 17 14.37 -30.79 14.51
N ARG A 18 15.15 -31.52 13.74
CA ARG A 18 15.85 -31.04 12.54
C ARG A 18 14.92 -30.87 11.33
N GLN A 19 13.75 -31.52 11.29
CA GLN A 19 12.78 -31.36 10.18
C GLN A 19 11.82 -30.18 10.37
N LEU A 20 11.60 -29.75 11.62
CA LEU A 20 10.80 -28.51 11.87
C LEU A 20 11.54 -27.23 11.50
N GLY A 21 12.88 -27.22 11.55
CA GLY A 21 13.70 -26.07 11.17
C GLY A 21 13.73 -25.82 9.66
N LEU A 22 13.60 -26.87 8.83
CA LEU A 22 13.64 -26.73 7.37
C LEU A 22 12.33 -26.19 6.79
N GLY A 23 11.21 -26.47 7.43
CA GLY A 23 9.89 -25.97 7.03
C GLY A 23 9.69 -24.48 7.28
N LEU A 24 10.26 -23.95 8.37
CA LEU A 24 10.22 -22.51 8.67
C LEU A 24 11.17 -21.68 7.78
N ALA A 25 12.32 -22.25 7.40
CA ALA A 25 13.28 -21.56 6.52
C ALA A 25 12.79 -21.45 5.07
N THR A 26 12.04 -22.44 4.58
CA THR A 26 11.46 -22.41 3.23
C THR A 26 10.24 -21.50 3.13
N GLY A 27 9.43 -21.38 4.19
CA GLY A 27 8.31 -20.43 4.26
C GLY A 27 8.77 -18.97 4.28
N GLY A 28 9.87 -18.66 4.98
CA GLY A 28 10.46 -17.32 5.03
C GLY A 28 11.11 -16.89 3.72
N ALA A 29 11.70 -17.81 2.95
CA ALA A 29 12.34 -17.51 1.67
C ALA A 29 11.34 -17.19 0.53
N LEU A 30 10.13 -17.77 0.59
CA LEU A 30 9.06 -17.48 -0.38
C LEU A 30 8.43 -16.10 -0.17
N ALA A 31 8.44 -15.58 1.06
CA ALA A 31 7.92 -14.23 1.36
C ALA A 31 8.87 -13.10 0.90
N LEU A 32 10.17 -13.38 0.77
CA LEU A 32 11.17 -12.39 0.36
C LEU A 32 11.36 -12.27 -1.16
N SER A 33 10.89 -13.24 -1.94
CA SER A 33 10.96 -13.20 -3.42
C SER A 33 9.85 -12.36 -4.07
N GLY A 34 8.87 -11.86 -3.31
CA GLY A 34 7.78 -10.98 -3.78
C GLY A 34 8.16 -9.53 -4.04
N CYS A 35 9.37 -9.09 -3.67
CA CYS A 35 9.75 -7.66 -3.70
C CYS A 35 10.23 -7.11 -5.03
N ALA A 36 10.07 -7.78 -6.16
CA ALA A 36 10.58 -7.32 -7.46
C ALA A 36 9.51 -6.90 -8.47
N VAL A 37 8.26 -6.72 -8.07
CA VAL A 37 7.21 -6.21 -8.98
C VAL A 37 7.05 -4.70 -8.83
N VAL A 38 8.14 -3.95 -9.03
CA VAL A 38 8.05 -2.55 -9.44
C VAL A 38 7.57 -2.56 -10.88
N GLY A 39 6.31 -2.25 -11.11
CA GLY A 39 5.66 -2.40 -12.40
C GLY A 39 6.35 -1.58 -13.49
N ASN A 40 6.94 -2.27 -14.46
CA ASN A 40 7.35 -1.64 -15.71
C ASN A 40 6.09 -1.32 -16.50
N VAL A 41 5.85 -0.05 -16.76
CA VAL A 41 4.82 0.42 -17.69
C VAL A 41 5.41 0.37 -19.08
N THR A 42 4.69 -0.17 -20.02
CA THR A 42 5.14 -0.18 -21.42
C THR A 42 4.81 1.14 -22.12
N GLN A 43 3.77 1.82 -21.67
CA GLN A 43 3.29 3.08 -22.26
C GLN A 43 2.70 3.98 -21.17
N LEU A 44 2.84 5.31 -21.32
CA LEU A 44 2.14 6.29 -20.51
C LEU A 44 0.70 6.41 -20.99
N ASP A 45 -0.22 6.65 -20.05
CA ASP A 45 -1.57 7.08 -20.39
C ASP A 45 -1.54 8.51 -20.95
N ASP A 46 -2.42 8.79 -21.88
CA ASP A 46 -2.63 10.13 -22.40
C ASP A 46 -3.33 10.99 -21.33
N ASP A 47 -2.57 11.84 -20.65
CA ASP A 47 -3.04 12.60 -19.50
C ASP A 47 -2.17 13.85 -19.24
N TYR A 48 -2.53 14.63 -18.21
CA TYR A 48 -1.78 15.79 -17.77
C TYR A 48 -0.69 15.42 -16.75
N TYR A 49 0.54 15.78 -17.09
CA TYR A 49 1.72 15.55 -16.26
C TYR A 49 2.45 16.87 -15.98
N ARG A 50 3.26 16.88 -14.94
CA ARG A 50 4.24 17.94 -14.68
C ARG A 50 5.64 17.38 -14.77
N VAL A 51 6.55 18.10 -15.44
CA VAL A 51 7.96 17.74 -15.46
C VAL A 51 8.61 18.10 -14.14
N VAL A 52 9.29 17.15 -13.52
CA VAL A 52 10.09 17.37 -12.31
C VAL A 52 11.51 17.74 -12.72
N HIS A 53 11.75 19.03 -12.92
CA HIS A 53 12.99 19.55 -13.52
C HIS A 53 14.27 19.17 -12.75
N HIS A 54 14.24 19.16 -11.42
CA HIS A 54 15.41 18.85 -10.59
C HIS A 54 15.89 17.39 -10.69
N ALA A 55 15.04 16.49 -11.14
CA ALA A 55 15.35 15.07 -11.29
C ALA A 55 15.50 14.63 -12.75
N THR A 56 15.44 15.58 -13.67
CA THR A 56 15.56 15.35 -15.11
C THR A 56 16.94 15.81 -15.56
N SER A 57 17.72 14.89 -16.10
CA SER A 57 19.11 15.16 -16.53
C SER A 57 19.18 15.58 -17.98
N ASP A 58 18.28 16.46 -18.43
CA ASP A 58 18.22 16.88 -19.82
C ASP A 58 18.10 18.40 -19.97
N SER A 59 18.93 18.97 -20.85
CA SER A 59 18.87 20.39 -21.21
C SER A 59 17.56 20.77 -21.91
N LEU A 60 16.95 19.84 -22.64
CA LEU A 60 15.66 20.07 -23.31
C LEU A 60 14.51 20.18 -22.30
N ALA A 61 14.53 19.36 -21.24
CA ALA A 61 13.54 19.44 -20.19
C ALA A 61 13.56 20.76 -19.43
N ALA A 62 14.72 21.45 -19.39
CA ALA A 62 14.85 22.77 -18.82
C ALA A 62 14.08 23.84 -19.62
N GLN A 63 13.83 23.61 -20.91
CA GLN A 63 13.10 24.49 -21.79
C GLN A 63 11.58 24.25 -21.79
N LEU A 64 11.12 23.14 -21.17
CA LEU A 64 9.69 22.85 -21.08
C LEU A 64 9.01 23.77 -20.06
N PRO A 65 7.75 24.17 -20.32
CA PRO A 65 6.99 24.97 -19.38
C PRO A 65 6.82 24.27 -18.02
N ARG A 66 6.81 25.03 -16.94
CA ARG A 66 6.66 24.51 -15.56
C ARG A 66 5.23 24.12 -15.19
N GLY A 67 4.26 24.30 -16.09
CA GLY A 67 2.85 23.98 -15.89
C GLY A 67 2.50 22.51 -16.14
N PRO A 68 1.22 22.16 -16.07
CA PRO A 68 0.73 20.86 -16.53
C PRO A 68 0.86 20.77 -18.06
N LEU A 69 1.39 19.65 -18.53
CA LEU A 69 1.56 19.32 -19.94
C LEU A 69 0.69 18.11 -20.26
N TYR A 70 -0.12 18.19 -21.30
CA TYR A 70 -0.76 17.01 -21.85
C TYR A 70 0.29 16.17 -22.57
N VAL A 71 0.44 14.93 -22.18
CA VAL A 71 1.50 14.03 -22.67
C VAL A 71 0.85 12.91 -23.45
N GLN A 72 1.33 12.70 -24.68
CA GLN A 72 0.98 11.57 -25.51
C GLN A 72 2.27 10.84 -25.90
N GLN A 73 2.24 9.52 -25.78
CA GLN A 73 3.40 8.71 -26.13
C GLN A 73 3.18 8.01 -27.47
N HIS A 74 4.05 8.25 -28.42
CA HIS A 74 4.14 7.58 -29.70
C HIS A 74 5.50 6.89 -29.84
N ALA A 75 5.52 5.59 -29.57
CA ALA A 75 6.75 4.78 -29.57
C ALA A 75 7.83 5.37 -28.63
N ASP A 76 8.91 5.91 -29.18
CA ASP A 76 10.03 6.53 -28.47
C ASP A 76 9.91 8.06 -28.30
N THR A 77 8.85 8.64 -28.84
CA THR A 77 8.62 10.09 -28.84
C THR A 77 7.46 10.46 -27.90
N LEU A 78 7.68 11.49 -27.10
CA LEU A 78 6.63 12.12 -26.31
C LEU A 78 6.22 13.44 -26.98
N LEU A 79 4.91 13.60 -27.15
CA LEU A 79 4.30 14.87 -27.53
C LEU A 79 3.85 15.57 -26.26
N LEU A 80 4.39 16.75 -26.00
CA LEU A 80 4.14 17.51 -24.77
C LEU A 80 3.45 18.82 -25.15
N THR A 81 2.19 18.95 -24.81
CA THR A 81 1.37 20.12 -25.14
C THR A 81 1.00 20.88 -23.88
N PRO A 82 1.45 22.12 -23.69
CA PRO A 82 1.07 22.93 -22.53
C PRO A 82 -0.41 23.22 -22.49
N ASN A 83 -1.00 23.18 -21.30
CA ASN A 83 -2.36 23.65 -21.07
C ASN A 83 -2.36 25.18 -20.94
N SER A 84 -2.23 25.89 -22.08
CA SER A 84 -2.09 27.35 -22.11
C SER A 84 -3.39 28.12 -22.35
N GLY A 85 -4.52 27.44 -22.52
CA GLY A 85 -5.81 28.05 -22.83
C GLY A 85 -5.84 28.78 -24.21
N THR A 86 -4.77 28.66 -25.00
CA THR A 86 -4.73 29.25 -26.37
C THR A 86 -5.29 28.29 -27.39
N ALA A 87 -5.91 28.80 -28.45
CA ALA A 87 -6.56 28.02 -29.49
C ALA A 87 -5.58 27.08 -30.28
N ALA A 88 -4.28 27.38 -30.26
CA ALA A 88 -3.25 26.61 -30.92
C ALA A 88 -2.01 26.49 -30.00
N PRO A 89 -2.00 25.57 -29.02
CA PRO A 89 -0.87 25.40 -28.14
C PRO A 89 0.33 24.82 -28.90
N ARG A 90 1.52 25.30 -28.57
CA ARG A 90 2.78 24.79 -29.16
C ARG A 90 3.07 23.39 -28.58
N THR A 91 3.06 22.35 -29.43
CA THR A 91 3.45 20.99 -29.03
C THR A 91 4.94 20.82 -29.15
N TYR A 92 5.57 20.34 -28.07
CA TYR A 92 6.99 20.00 -28.04
C TYR A 92 7.14 18.50 -28.31
N ARG A 93 8.05 18.16 -29.24
CA ARG A 93 8.43 16.76 -29.50
C ARG A 93 9.66 16.44 -28.70
N TYR A 94 9.57 15.44 -27.84
CA TYR A 94 10.65 15.01 -27.00
C TYR A 94 11.04 13.56 -27.32
N HIS A 95 12.25 13.37 -27.83
CA HIS A 95 12.82 12.04 -28.07
C HIS A 95 13.61 11.58 -26.85
N LEU A 96 13.29 10.41 -26.34
CA LEU A 96 13.99 9.81 -25.20
C LEU A 96 15.37 9.31 -25.63
N GLN A 97 16.43 10.02 -25.24
CA GLN A 97 17.81 9.64 -25.54
C GLN A 97 18.33 8.59 -24.55
N PRO A 98 19.28 7.70 -24.96
CA PRO A 98 19.73 6.56 -24.13
C PRO A 98 20.34 6.92 -22.78
N THR A 99 20.87 8.12 -22.60
CA THR A 99 21.52 8.58 -21.36
C THR A 99 20.63 9.50 -20.52
N GLN A 100 19.47 9.86 -21.04
CA GLN A 100 18.61 10.86 -20.43
C GLN A 100 17.54 10.21 -19.56
N ARG A 101 17.13 10.94 -18.52
CA ARG A 101 16.04 10.58 -17.61
C ARG A 101 15.03 11.71 -17.59
N LEU A 102 13.79 11.42 -17.94
CA LEU A 102 12.66 12.31 -17.75
C LEU A 102 11.83 11.82 -16.58
N LEU A 103 11.56 12.70 -15.61
CA LEU A 103 10.67 12.41 -14.49
C LEU A 103 9.39 13.23 -14.64
N LEU A 104 8.27 12.54 -14.76
CA LEU A 104 6.94 13.11 -14.84
C LEU A 104 6.17 12.83 -13.55
N LEU A 105 5.37 13.79 -13.11
CA LEU A 105 4.48 13.71 -11.96
C LEU A 105 3.04 13.87 -12.44
N ARG A 106 2.18 12.91 -12.12
CA ARG A 106 0.73 12.99 -12.28
C ARG A 106 0.08 13.10 -10.91
N ARG A 107 -0.93 13.96 -10.80
CA ARG A 107 -1.79 14.07 -9.61
C ARG A 107 -3.18 13.64 -9.98
N ARG A 108 -3.75 12.74 -9.19
CA ARG A 108 -5.14 12.28 -9.38
C ARG A 108 -5.86 12.15 -8.04
N LEU A 109 -7.18 12.17 -8.10
CA LEU A 109 -8.03 11.75 -6.99
C LEU A 109 -7.86 10.24 -6.82
N ASP A 110 -7.86 9.81 -5.56
CA ASP A 110 -7.70 8.40 -5.18
C ASP A 110 -8.89 7.99 -4.33
N LEU A 111 -9.61 6.97 -4.74
CA LEU A 111 -10.76 6.41 -4.04
C LEU A 111 -10.59 4.90 -3.97
N ASP A 112 -10.38 4.39 -2.76
CA ASP A 112 -10.09 2.99 -2.53
C ASP A 112 -10.85 2.39 -1.35
N VAL A 113 -10.91 1.07 -1.30
CA VAL A 113 -11.39 0.30 -0.15
C VAL A 113 -10.23 -0.46 0.45
N PHE A 114 -10.00 -0.25 1.75
CA PHE A 114 -8.91 -0.87 2.49
C PHE A 114 -9.38 -1.78 3.61
N THR A 115 -8.52 -2.72 3.95
CA THR A 115 -8.57 -3.43 5.22
C THR A 115 -7.46 -2.91 6.14
N ILE A 116 -7.74 -2.85 7.45
CA ILE A 116 -6.79 -2.45 8.48
C ILE A 116 -6.60 -3.66 9.41
N PRO A 117 -5.72 -4.60 9.04
CA PRO A 117 -5.55 -5.85 9.79
C PRO A 117 -4.84 -5.66 11.14
N PHE A 118 -4.12 -4.56 11.30
CA PHE A 118 -3.36 -4.28 12.53
C PHE A 118 -3.60 -2.85 12.98
N LYS A 119 -4.19 -2.72 14.18
CA LYS A 119 -4.30 -1.44 14.91
C LYS A 119 -3.57 -1.56 16.24
N ALA A 120 -2.61 -0.68 16.49
CA ALA A 120 -1.92 -0.55 17.77
C ALA A 120 -2.48 0.65 18.53
N ARG A 121 -3.00 0.40 19.72
CA ARG A 121 -3.48 1.43 20.64
C ARG A 121 -2.44 1.67 21.73
N PRO A 122 -2.05 2.94 21.97
CA PRO A 122 -1.09 3.28 23.02
C PRO A 122 -1.56 2.84 24.42
N PRO A 123 -0.64 2.62 25.38
CA PRO A 123 -0.97 2.24 26.74
C PRO A 123 -1.92 3.23 27.38
N ARG A 124 -2.94 2.74 28.09
CA ARG A 124 -3.94 3.58 28.76
C ARG A 124 -4.64 2.85 29.88
N GLY A 125 -4.94 3.57 31.01
CA GLY A 125 -5.70 3.01 32.12
C GLY A 125 -5.06 1.79 32.78
N GLY A 126 -3.74 1.67 32.78
CA GLY A 126 -3.04 0.49 33.28
C GLY A 126 -2.91 -0.66 32.27
N VAL A 127 -3.60 -0.56 31.13
CA VAL A 127 -3.49 -1.55 30.04
C VAL A 127 -2.26 -1.24 29.18
N PRO A 128 -1.40 -2.21 28.87
CA PRO A 128 -0.26 -2.03 27.98
C PRO A 128 -0.71 -1.77 26.53
N VAL A 129 0.23 -1.60 25.61
CA VAL A 129 -0.08 -1.46 24.18
C VAL A 129 -1.01 -2.58 23.74
N GLN A 130 -2.18 -2.22 23.22
CA GLN A 130 -3.16 -3.19 22.71
C GLN A 130 -3.02 -3.29 21.19
N LEU A 131 -2.77 -4.50 20.71
CA LEU A 131 -2.81 -4.82 19.28
C LEU A 131 -4.18 -5.40 18.96
N ASN A 132 -4.94 -4.71 18.10
CA ASN A 132 -6.20 -5.22 17.56
C ASN A 132 -5.97 -5.77 16.14
N THR A 133 -6.27 -7.05 15.96
CA THR A 133 -6.17 -7.79 14.69
C THR A 133 -7.52 -8.19 14.12
N ASN A 134 -8.61 -7.68 14.69
CA ASN A 134 -9.96 -7.95 14.23
C ASN A 134 -10.21 -7.31 12.86
N PHE A 135 -11.25 -7.78 12.18
CA PHE A 135 -11.63 -7.24 10.88
C PHE A 135 -11.99 -5.76 10.97
N ASN A 136 -11.37 -4.96 10.13
CA ASN A 136 -11.67 -3.54 9.96
C ASN A 136 -11.57 -3.20 8.47
N ALA A 137 -12.63 -2.60 7.92
CA ALA A 137 -12.69 -2.12 6.55
C ALA A 137 -12.95 -0.62 6.51
N ALA A 138 -12.39 0.06 5.53
CA ALA A 138 -12.54 1.51 5.38
C ALA A 138 -12.62 1.92 3.91
N ILE A 139 -13.39 2.97 3.65
CA ILE A 139 -13.39 3.71 2.40
C ILE A 139 -12.42 4.87 2.58
N TYR A 140 -11.54 5.02 1.62
CA TYR A 140 -10.51 6.06 1.58
C TYR A 140 -10.77 7.02 0.43
N VAL A 141 -10.53 8.30 0.68
CA VAL A 141 -10.50 9.35 -0.33
C VAL A 141 -9.27 10.21 -0.11
N GLY A 142 -8.51 10.44 -1.17
CA GLY A 142 -7.26 11.17 -1.06
C GLY A 142 -6.73 11.70 -2.37
N GLN A 143 -5.49 12.15 -2.33
CA GLN A 143 -4.71 12.52 -3.51
C GLN A 143 -3.59 11.51 -3.71
N ARG A 144 -3.40 11.10 -4.94
CA ARG A 144 -2.31 10.25 -5.37
C ARG A 144 -1.33 11.03 -6.24
N LEU A 145 -0.06 10.85 -5.95
CA LEU A 145 1.08 11.40 -6.67
C LEU A 145 1.80 10.24 -7.36
N ASP A 146 1.64 10.13 -8.67
CA ASP A 146 2.30 9.12 -9.47
C ASP A 146 3.56 9.70 -10.12
N PHE A 147 4.70 9.11 -9.81
CA PHE A 147 5.99 9.47 -10.38
C PHE A 147 6.37 8.49 -11.48
N TYR A 148 6.50 8.97 -12.70
CA TYR A 148 6.91 8.19 -13.86
C TYR A 148 8.34 8.55 -14.24
N SER A 149 9.25 7.61 -14.07
CA SER A 149 10.64 7.76 -14.46
C SER A 149 10.87 7.08 -15.81
N LEU A 150 11.01 7.88 -16.85
CA LEU A 150 11.26 7.42 -18.20
C LEU A 150 12.77 7.38 -18.46
N ARG A 151 13.24 6.23 -18.93
CA ARG A 151 14.63 6.02 -19.36
C ARG A 151 14.61 5.17 -20.61
N THR A 152 15.56 5.39 -21.48
CA THR A 152 15.79 4.49 -22.63
C THR A 152 16.85 3.45 -22.25
N LYS A 153 16.55 2.18 -22.37
CA LYS A 153 17.58 1.13 -22.38
C LYS A 153 18.36 1.25 -23.68
N ARG A 154 19.62 0.80 -23.65
CA ARG A 154 20.49 0.80 -24.84
C ARG A 154 19.71 0.33 -26.07
N ALA A 155 19.86 1.06 -27.16
CA ALA A 155 19.27 0.72 -28.44
C ALA A 155 19.64 -0.73 -28.79
N THR A 156 18.63 -1.52 -29.09
CA THR A 156 18.79 -2.79 -29.77
C THR A 156 18.96 -2.51 -31.27
N PRO A 157 19.43 -3.45 -32.10
CA PRO A 157 19.44 -3.28 -33.56
C PRO A 157 18.06 -2.94 -34.16
N PHE A 158 16.97 -3.15 -33.39
CA PHE A 158 15.58 -2.92 -33.80
C PHE A 158 14.97 -1.64 -33.21
N GLY A 159 15.76 -0.78 -32.53
CA GLY A 159 15.29 0.47 -31.94
C GLY A 159 15.51 0.56 -30.42
N ALA A 160 15.25 1.73 -29.87
CA ALA A 160 15.34 2.01 -28.45
C ALA A 160 13.99 1.76 -27.78
N THR A 161 13.96 0.89 -26.79
CA THR A 161 12.71 0.63 -26.04
C THR A 161 12.65 1.52 -24.81
N PRO A 162 11.65 2.39 -24.66
CA PRO A 162 11.48 3.17 -23.46
C PRO A 162 11.17 2.25 -22.26
N HIS A 163 11.81 2.53 -21.14
CA HIS A 163 11.59 1.86 -19.88
C HIS A 163 10.98 2.85 -18.89
N ILE A 164 9.74 2.63 -18.53
CA ILE A 164 8.97 3.50 -17.65
C ILE A 164 8.82 2.81 -16.31
N ARG A 165 9.33 3.44 -15.25
CA ARG A 165 9.05 3.05 -13.87
C ARG A 165 8.02 3.99 -13.30
N ALA A 166 6.94 3.46 -12.77
CA ALA A 166 5.97 4.23 -12.03
C ALA A 166 5.99 3.85 -10.55
N THR A 167 5.84 4.85 -9.69
CA THR A 167 5.73 4.72 -8.25
C THR A 167 4.70 5.71 -7.77
N GLY A 168 3.73 5.25 -6.97
CA GLY A 168 2.66 6.08 -6.43
C GLY A 168 2.81 6.30 -4.93
N ILE A 169 2.47 7.51 -4.47
CA ILE A 169 2.29 7.84 -3.06
C ILE A 169 0.94 8.54 -2.91
N GLY A 170 0.05 7.95 -2.10
CA GLY A 170 -1.25 8.50 -1.75
C GLY A 170 -1.23 9.11 -0.34
N TYR A 171 -2.05 10.11 -0.12
CA TYR A 171 -2.38 10.63 1.20
C TYR A 171 -3.81 11.15 1.22
N GLY A 172 -4.53 10.87 2.30
CA GLY A 172 -5.94 11.22 2.38
C GLY A 172 -6.58 10.88 3.71
N ALA A 173 -7.90 10.89 3.71
CA ALA A 173 -8.73 10.54 4.85
C ALA A 173 -9.50 9.26 4.57
N PHE A 174 -9.89 8.58 5.63
CA PHE A 174 -10.72 7.38 5.56
C PHE A 174 -11.78 7.37 6.63
N VAL A 175 -12.85 6.63 6.37
CA VAL A 175 -13.90 6.29 7.32
C VAL A 175 -14.29 4.83 7.11
N GLY A 176 -14.58 4.13 8.20
CA GLY A 176 -14.89 2.71 8.12
C GLY A 176 -15.55 2.15 9.36
N ALA A 177 -15.73 0.84 9.32
CA ALA A 177 -16.28 0.07 10.42
C ALA A 177 -15.48 -1.22 10.61
N GLY A 178 -15.54 -1.74 11.83
CA GLY A 178 -14.87 -2.97 12.18
C GLY A 178 -15.25 -3.47 13.55
N SER A 179 -14.52 -4.44 14.06
CA SER A 179 -14.73 -4.97 15.39
C SER A 179 -13.52 -4.80 16.29
N THR A 180 -13.76 -4.83 17.58
CA THR A 180 -12.71 -4.82 18.59
C THR A 180 -13.13 -5.67 19.78
N PHE A 181 -12.14 -6.30 20.40
CA PHE A 181 -12.37 -7.07 21.62
C PHE A 181 -12.57 -6.14 22.82
N ILE A 182 -13.65 -6.35 23.55
CA ILE A 182 -14.05 -5.62 24.75
C ILE A 182 -14.00 -6.57 25.93
N SER A 183 -13.27 -6.18 26.97
CA SER A 183 -13.15 -6.90 28.24
C SER A 183 -13.30 -5.93 29.42
N ALA A 184 -13.40 -6.50 30.63
CA ALA A 184 -13.48 -5.72 31.86
C ALA A 184 -12.34 -4.73 32.04
N ASP A 185 -11.13 -5.09 31.59
CA ASP A 185 -9.92 -4.24 31.75
C ASP A 185 -9.98 -2.96 30.91
N VAL A 186 -10.71 -2.98 29.78
CA VAL A 186 -10.79 -1.83 28.86
C VAL A 186 -12.07 -1.02 29.01
N THR A 187 -12.97 -1.37 29.93
CA THR A 187 -14.22 -0.65 30.17
C THR A 187 -14.22 0.21 31.44
N GLY A 188 -13.06 0.44 32.06
CA GLY A 188 -12.85 1.44 33.12
C GLY A 188 -13.76 1.28 34.34
N PRO A 189 -14.48 2.36 34.77
CA PRO A 189 -15.19 2.39 36.05
C PRO A 189 -16.47 1.50 36.09
N ARG A 190 -16.89 0.97 34.96
CA ARG A 190 -17.98 -0.01 34.84
C ARG A 190 -17.51 -1.20 34.01
N PRO A 191 -16.83 -2.17 34.63
CA PRO A 191 -16.37 -3.35 33.91
C PRO A 191 -17.55 -4.10 33.29
N THR A 192 -17.39 -4.48 32.03
CA THR A 192 -18.37 -5.38 31.40
C THR A 192 -18.40 -6.71 32.13
N THR A 193 -19.55 -7.33 32.18
CA THR A 193 -19.73 -8.63 32.84
C THR A 193 -19.33 -9.81 31.96
N ALA A 194 -19.20 -9.61 30.67
CA ALA A 194 -18.79 -10.62 29.71
C ALA A 194 -17.90 -10.02 28.63
N ASP A 195 -16.91 -10.79 28.22
CA ASP A 195 -16.06 -10.42 27.08
C ASP A 195 -16.83 -10.62 25.77
N TYR A 196 -16.70 -9.66 24.85
CA TYR A 196 -17.38 -9.72 23.56
C TYR A 196 -16.63 -8.94 22.46
N GLU A 197 -17.01 -9.17 21.21
CA GLU A 197 -16.57 -8.32 20.09
C GLU A 197 -17.55 -7.17 19.86
N GLY A 198 -17.11 -5.95 20.12
CA GLY A 198 -17.88 -4.73 19.91
C GLY A 198 -17.68 -4.16 18.52
N LEU A 199 -18.75 -3.64 17.91
CA LEU A 199 -18.69 -2.92 16.63
C LEU A 199 -18.13 -1.52 16.86
N VAL A 200 -17.14 -1.14 16.05
CA VAL A 200 -16.53 0.20 16.08
C VAL A 200 -16.67 0.89 14.72
N LEU A 201 -17.00 2.18 14.77
CA LEU A 201 -16.77 3.09 13.66
C LEU A 201 -15.39 3.71 13.83
N HIS A 202 -14.68 3.91 12.75
CA HIS A 202 -13.37 4.53 12.80
C HIS A 202 -13.17 5.51 11.64
N GLY A 203 -12.32 6.50 11.88
CA GLY A 203 -11.93 7.46 10.86
C GLY A 203 -10.59 8.07 11.18
N GLY A 204 -9.92 8.57 10.15
CA GLY A 204 -8.59 9.12 10.30
C GLY A 204 -7.94 9.52 9.00
N ILE A 205 -6.63 9.58 9.03
CA ILE A 205 -5.77 9.91 7.88
C ILE A 205 -4.85 8.74 7.57
N ALA A 206 -4.47 8.61 6.31
CA ALA A 206 -3.57 7.57 5.86
C ALA A 206 -2.57 8.10 4.83
N ALA A 207 -1.40 7.48 4.83
CA ALA A 207 -0.40 7.60 3.77
C ALA A 207 -0.17 6.21 3.17
N ILE A 208 -0.21 6.13 1.84
CA ILE A 208 -0.23 4.88 1.10
C ILE A 208 0.92 4.89 0.11
N TYR A 209 1.63 3.79 0.06
CA TYR A 209 2.60 3.50 -0.98
C TYR A 209 1.98 2.47 -1.94
N ASP A 210 1.89 2.87 -3.20
CA ASP A 210 1.41 2.01 -4.26
C ASP A 210 2.56 1.32 -4.97
N ALA A 211 2.62 0.00 -4.81
CA ALA A 211 3.57 -0.87 -5.49
C ALA A 211 2.98 -1.54 -6.75
N ARG A 212 1.82 -1.11 -7.24
CA ARG A 212 1.05 -1.63 -8.37
C ARG A 212 0.49 -3.05 -8.22
N ALA A 213 1.11 -3.92 -7.45
CA ALA A 213 0.59 -5.25 -7.16
C ALA A 213 -0.27 -5.25 -5.89
N PHE A 214 0.02 -4.35 -4.98
CA PHE A 214 -0.68 -4.16 -3.72
C PHE A 214 -0.42 -2.76 -3.17
N ASN A 215 -1.37 -2.22 -2.46
CA ASN A 215 -1.25 -0.99 -1.72
C ASN A 215 -0.95 -1.31 -0.26
N ILE A 216 0.13 -0.73 0.26
CA ILE A 216 0.46 -0.79 1.67
C ILE A 216 0.53 0.62 2.23
N GLY A 217 0.00 0.83 3.42
CA GLY A 217 0.01 2.15 4.02
C GLY A 217 0.04 2.14 5.53
N LEU A 218 0.27 3.35 6.05
CA LEU A 218 0.18 3.65 7.46
C LEU A 218 -1.04 4.53 7.71
N ALA A 219 -1.79 4.20 8.75
CA ALA A 219 -2.98 4.94 9.17
C ALA A 219 -2.83 5.43 10.59
N MET A 220 -3.41 6.59 10.87
CA MET A 220 -3.67 7.10 12.20
C MET A 220 -5.13 7.51 12.26
N GLY A 221 -5.84 7.02 13.26
CA GLY A 221 -7.28 7.28 13.39
C GLY A 221 -7.76 7.22 14.83
N ILE A 222 -9.06 7.42 14.98
CA ILE A 222 -9.79 7.27 16.22
C ILE A 222 -10.91 6.25 16.01
N ASP A 223 -11.26 5.53 17.08
CA ASP A 223 -12.36 4.58 17.10
C ASP A 223 -13.51 5.12 17.95
N GLN A 224 -14.72 4.82 17.54
CA GLN A 224 -15.96 5.01 18.31
C GLN A 224 -16.63 3.66 18.47
N LEU A 225 -16.61 3.12 19.70
CA LEU A 225 -17.35 1.91 20.04
C LEU A 225 -18.85 2.21 20.07
N LEU A 226 -19.62 1.41 19.37
CA LEU A 226 -21.08 1.48 19.38
C LEU A 226 -21.62 0.60 20.51
N GLY A 227 -22.68 1.07 21.16
CA GLY A 227 -23.34 0.34 22.26
C GLY A 227 -23.12 0.96 23.63
N PRO A 228 -23.66 0.34 24.69
CA PRO A 228 -23.72 0.93 26.03
C PRO A 228 -22.34 1.12 26.68
N ASP A 229 -21.36 0.26 26.36
CA ASP A 229 -20.02 0.32 26.92
C ASP A 229 -19.14 1.39 26.26
N GLY A 230 -19.60 2.02 25.16
CA GLY A 230 -18.84 3.04 24.44
C GLY A 230 -18.42 4.21 25.32
N SER A 231 -19.29 4.66 26.25
CA SER A 231 -18.97 5.77 27.16
C SER A 231 -17.91 5.43 28.23
N TYR A 232 -17.69 4.14 28.48
CA TYR A 232 -16.75 3.63 29.50
C TYR A 232 -15.49 3.03 28.88
N TRP A 233 -15.46 2.83 27.58
CA TRP A 233 -14.33 2.26 26.88
C TRP A 233 -13.13 3.24 26.89
N ILE A 234 -12.01 2.79 27.46
CA ILE A 234 -10.83 3.63 27.68
C ILE A 234 -10.22 4.15 26.37
N TYR A 235 -10.47 3.51 25.24
CA TYR A 235 -9.97 3.91 23.91
C TYR A 235 -11.01 4.69 23.09
N GLN A 236 -12.17 5.02 23.64
CA GLN A 236 -13.18 5.83 22.96
C GLN A 236 -12.62 7.17 22.53
N HIS A 237 -12.67 7.47 21.21
CA HIS A 237 -12.11 8.67 20.57
C HIS A 237 -10.61 8.87 20.85
N LYS A 238 -9.87 7.81 21.11
CA LYS A 238 -8.43 7.89 21.32
C LYS A 238 -7.67 7.45 20.07
N PRO A 239 -6.49 8.06 19.84
CA PRO A 239 -5.70 7.75 18.64
C PRO A 239 -5.16 6.32 18.69
N TRP A 240 -5.13 5.72 17.52
CA TRP A 240 -4.47 4.46 17.23
C TRP A 240 -3.63 4.60 15.96
N PHE A 241 -2.66 3.73 15.80
CA PHE A 241 -1.83 3.60 14.59
C PHE A 241 -2.08 2.24 13.97
N GLY A 242 -2.09 2.17 12.65
CA GLY A 242 -2.35 0.93 11.95
C GLY A 242 -1.61 0.80 10.64
N VAL A 243 -1.58 -0.43 10.17
CA VAL A 243 -1.12 -0.77 8.82
C VAL A 243 -2.36 -1.11 8.00
N LEU A 244 -2.44 -0.56 6.79
CA LEU A 244 -3.52 -0.87 5.87
C LEU A 244 -2.98 -1.59 4.63
N PHE A 245 -3.85 -2.44 4.10
CA PHE A 245 -3.64 -3.13 2.84
C PHE A 245 -4.87 -2.92 1.96
N GLY A 246 -4.65 -2.57 0.70
CA GLY A 246 -5.69 -2.36 -0.28
C GLY A 246 -5.41 -3.09 -1.58
N LEU A 247 -6.48 -3.29 -2.32
CA LEU A 247 -6.42 -3.65 -3.72
C LEU A 247 -6.75 -2.38 -4.51
N ASP A 248 -5.94 -2.07 -5.51
CA ASP A 248 -6.20 -0.94 -6.41
C ASP A 248 -7.48 -1.24 -7.21
N LEU A 249 -8.47 -0.37 -7.10
CA LEU A 249 -9.75 -0.47 -7.81
C LEU A 249 -9.81 0.48 -9.02
N ASN A 250 -8.78 1.28 -9.26
CA ASN A 250 -8.69 2.25 -10.36
C ASN A 250 -7.81 1.78 -11.52
#